data_58469a82525b449c9a2cac0970e87ca2
#
_entry.id   58469a82525b449c9a2cac0970e87ca2
#
_cell.length_a   1.000
_cell.length_b   1.000
_cell.length_c   1.000
_cell.angle_alpha   90.00
_cell.angle_beta   90.00
_cell.angle_gamma   90.00
#
_symmetry.space_group_name_H-M   'P 1'
#
loop_
_entity.id
_entity.type
_entity.pdbx_description
1 polymer ?
#
loop_
_entity_poly.entity_id
_entity_poly.type
_entity_poly.pdbx_seq_one_letter_code
_entity_poly.pdbx_strand_id
1 'polypeptide(L)'
;VGLVSSPALARTWFATKGGGAYTTFATYKSGEPRKISVSKVSNIKDAHVGYSDFVGFANRLDGFKSIFDEAWRTRAVGDFWSHMLVAEGAVEVAAEPSLALWDMAALDIIVREAGGRFTNLDGKDGSHGGSGLSTNAALHDYVVRALKVE
;
A
#
# COMPACT_ATOMS: atom_id res chain seq x y z
N VAL A 1 14.80 3.39 9.10
CA VAL A 1 14.41 1.98 9.28
C VAL A 1 12.92 1.92 9.56
N GLY A 2 12.20 1.04 8.87
CA GLY A 2 10.82 0.69 9.18
C GLY A 2 10.70 -0.82 9.42
N LEU A 3 9.82 -1.20 10.35
CA LEU A 3 9.53 -2.58 10.65
C LEU A 3 8.03 -2.74 10.95
N VAL A 4 7.40 -3.72 10.32
CA VAL A 4 6.03 -4.15 10.58
C VAL A 4 6.08 -5.62 10.99
N SER A 5 5.50 -5.95 12.14
CA SER A 5 5.43 -7.32 12.65
C SER A 5 3.98 -7.76 12.82
N SER A 6 3.64 -8.91 12.26
CA SER A 6 2.33 -9.55 12.42
C SER A 6 2.51 -10.96 12.97
N PRO A 7 2.50 -11.12 14.30
CA PRO A 7 2.68 -12.44 14.94
C PRO A 7 1.61 -13.45 14.51
N ALA A 8 0.36 -13.00 14.32
CA ALA A 8 -0.73 -13.88 13.88
C ALA A 8 -0.50 -14.49 12.47
N LEU A 9 0.23 -13.78 11.61
CA LEU A 9 0.64 -14.25 10.28
C LEU A 9 2.02 -14.92 10.30
N ALA A 10 2.67 -14.98 11.46
CA ALA A 10 4.07 -15.41 11.62
C ALA A 10 5.02 -14.69 10.64
N ARG A 11 4.82 -13.38 10.47
CA ARG A 11 5.45 -12.60 9.41
C ARG A 11 5.94 -11.23 9.87
N THR A 12 7.08 -10.82 9.31
CA THR A 12 7.66 -9.49 9.52
C THR A 12 8.10 -8.90 8.19
N TRP A 13 7.89 -7.59 8.01
CA TRP A 13 8.40 -6.80 6.89
C TRP A 13 9.31 -5.71 7.43
N PHE A 14 10.39 -5.43 6.73
CA PHE A 14 11.30 -4.37 7.13
C PHE A 14 12.05 -3.77 5.95
N ALA A 15 12.50 -2.54 6.14
CA ALA A 15 13.33 -1.81 5.17
C ALA A 15 14.28 -0.84 5.86
N THR A 16 15.39 -0.57 5.19
CA THR A 16 16.29 0.54 5.51
C THR A 16 16.45 1.41 4.28
N LYS A 17 16.63 2.73 4.48
CA LYS A 17 16.81 3.66 3.36
C LYS A 17 18.02 3.26 2.51
N GLY A 18 17.78 3.00 1.22
CA GLY A 18 18.79 2.52 0.27
C GLY A 18 19.16 1.04 0.41
N GLY A 19 18.54 0.31 1.35
CA GLY A 19 18.83 -1.11 1.59
C GLY A 19 17.84 -2.07 0.93
N GLY A 20 16.74 -1.55 0.40
CA GLY A 20 15.62 -2.35 -0.11
C GLY A 20 14.67 -2.82 0.98
N ALA A 21 13.59 -3.46 0.56
CA ALA A 21 12.56 -4.02 1.43
C ALA A 21 12.61 -5.55 1.46
N TYR A 22 12.31 -6.12 2.62
CA TYR A 22 12.39 -7.55 2.89
C TYR A 22 11.21 -8.03 3.72
N THR A 23 10.90 -9.33 3.60
CA THR A 23 9.96 -10.03 4.47
C THR A 23 10.56 -11.33 5.00
N THR A 24 10.16 -11.71 6.22
CA THR A 24 10.47 -13.01 6.81
C THR A 24 9.19 -13.74 7.16
N PHE A 25 9.26 -15.09 7.13
CA PHE A 25 8.20 -15.96 7.64
C PHE A 25 8.81 -16.85 8.73
N ALA A 26 8.28 -16.79 9.94
CA ALA A 26 8.78 -17.61 11.05
C ALA A 26 8.65 -19.12 10.80
N THR A 27 7.70 -19.51 9.94
CA THR A 27 7.39 -20.92 9.64
C THR A 27 8.05 -21.46 8.37
N TYR A 28 8.79 -20.62 7.61
CA TYR A 28 9.35 -21.02 6.32
C TYR A 28 10.87 -20.84 6.29
N LYS A 29 11.59 -21.93 5.95
CA LYS A 29 13.04 -21.96 5.71
C LYS A 29 13.87 -21.12 6.70
N SER A 30 13.80 -21.44 7.98
CA SER A 30 14.60 -20.78 9.04
C SER A 30 14.42 -19.26 9.20
N GLY A 31 13.36 -18.66 8.66
CA GLY A 31 13.10 -17.23 8.81
C GLY A 31 14.06 -16.31 8.03
N GLU A 32 14.76 -16.82 7.02
CA GLU A 32 15.66 -16.01 6.21
C GLU A 32 14.91 -14.87 5.48
N PRO A 33 15.47 -13.64 5.48
CA PRO A 33 14.87 -12.52 4.78
C PRO A 33 14.80 -12.74 3.28
N ARG A 34 13.61 -12.52 2.70
CA ARG A 34 13.39 -12.50 1.27
C ARG A 34 13.20 -11.06 0.81
N LYS A 35 13.95 -10.62 -0.18
CA LYS A 35 13.74 -9.31 -0.82
C LYS A 35 12.38 -9.28 -1.50
N ILE A 36 11.67 -8.17 -1.34
CA ILE A 36 10.36 -7.93 -1.95
C ILE A 36 10.42 -6.72 -2.89
N SER A 37 9.51 -6.69 -3.86
CA SER A 37 9.34 -5.58 -4.78
C SER A 37 7.89 -5.48 -5.23
N VAL A 38 7.45 -4.27 -5.55
CA VAL A 38 6.12 -4.02 -6.11
C VAL A 38 5.93 -4.68 -7.48
N SER A 39 4.68 -4.84 -7.91
CA SER A 39 4.33 -5.39 -9.22
C SER A 39 4.68 -4.42 -10.35
N LYS A 40 4.62 -4.92 -11.59
CA LYS A 40 4.82 -4.14 -12.82
C LYS A 40 3.53 -3.89 -13.60
N VAL A 41 2.38 -4.18 -13.00
CA VAL A 41 1.07 -3.92 -13.61
C VAL A 41 0.91 -2.42 -13.83
N SER A 42 0.58 -2.01 -15.05
CA SER A 42 0.47 -0.60 -15.45
C SER A 42 -0.92 -0.19 -15.94
N ASN A 43 -1.86 -1.14 -16.01
CA ASN A 43 -3.24 -0.88 -16.39
C ASN A 43 -4.15 -1.19 -15.20
N ILE A 44 -5.03 -0.26 -14.86
CA ILE A 44 -5.98 -0.43 -13.75
C ILE A 44 -6.89 -1.65 -13.95
N LYS A 45 -7.21 -2.01 -15.17
CA LYS A 45 -8.04 -3.18 -15.51
C LYS A 45 -7.40 -4.52 -15.18
N ASP A 46 -6.09 -4.53 -14.94
CA ASP A 46 -5.33 -5.69 -14.52
C ASP A 46 -4.95 -5.62 -13.03
N ALA A 47 -5.32 -4.54 -12.36
CA ALA A 47 -4.90 -4.23 -11.00
C ALA A 47 -5.82 -4.84 -9.94
N HIS A 48 -5.21 -5.17 -8.81
CA HIS A 48 -5.89 -5.51 -7.57
C HIS A 48 -5.84 -4.30 -6.63
N VAL A 49 -7.00 -3.88 -6.11
CA VAL A 49 -7.14 -2.74 -5.20
C VAL A 49 -7.54 -3.23 -3.80
N GLY A 50 -6.73 -2.88 -2.80
CA GLY A 50 -6.97 -3.09 -1.38
C GLY A 50 -7.49 -1.82 -0.70
N TYR A 51 -8.35 -1.98 0.29
CA TYR A 51 -8.90 -0.90 1.12
C TYR A 51 -9.44 -1.49 2.43
N SER A 52 -9.70 -0.67 3.45
CA SER A 52 -10.34 -1.15 4.69
C SER A 52 -11.87 -1.13 4.58
N ASP A 53 -12.43 0.03 4.31
CA ASP A 53 -13.86 0.25 4.11
C ASP A 53 -14.12 1.50 3.24
N PHE A 54 -15.40 1.84 3.04
CA PHE A 54 -15.80 3.05 2.31
C PHE A 54 -15.98 4.27 3.23
N VAL A 55 -16.06 4.04 4.54
CA VAL A 55 -16.23 5.11 5.52
C VAL A 55 -14.97 5.96 5.56
N GLY A 56 -15.12 7.26 5.48
CA GLY A 56 -13.98 8.18 5.52
C GLY A 56 -13.49 8.66 4.15
N PHE A 57 -13.85 8.02 3.03
CA PHE A 57 -13.55 8.58 1.71
C PHE A 57 -14.36 9.87 1.43
N ALA A 58 -15.51 10.05 2.10
CA ALA A 58 -16.31 11.28 2.05
C ALA A 58 -16.53 11.77 0.60
N ASN A 59 -16.07 12.99 0.29
CA ASN A 59 -16.15 13.60 -1.03
C ASN A 59 -15.26 12.96 -2.11
N ARG A 60 -14.40 12.00 -1.74
CA ARG A 60 -13.58 11.20 -2.68
C ARG A 60 -14.24 9.88 -3.07
N LEU A 61 -15.42 9.58 -2.51
CA LEU A 61 -16.05 8.28 -2.67
C LEU A 61 -16.38 7.95 -4.13
N ASP A 62 -16.82 8.93 -4.91
CA ASP A 62 -17.15 8.70 -6.33
C ASP A 62 -15.91 8.40 -7.15
N GLY A 63 -14.80 9.12 -6.91
CA GLY A 63 -13.51 8.82 -7.52
C GLY A 63 -12.98 7.46 -7.12
N PHE A 64 -13.14 7.09 -5.85
CA PHE A 64 -12.75 5.76 -5.38
C PHE A 64 -13.59 4.65 -6.00
N LYS A 65 -14.91 4.85 -6.14
CA LYS A 65 -15.80 3.92 -6.85
C LYS A 65 -15.43 3.76 -8.32
N SER A 66 -15.02 4.82 -9.01
CA SER A 66 -14.57 4.69 -10.40
C SER A 66 -13.35 3.78 -10.54
N ILE A 67 -12.40 3.87 -9.61
CA ILE A 67 -11.25 2.94 -9.55
C ILE A 67 -11.74 1.50 -9.33
N PHE A 68 -12.73 1.34 -8.45
CA PHE A 68 -13.33 0.05 -8.11
C PHE A 68 -13.99 -0.63 -9.31
N ASP A 69 -14.74 0.14 -10.10
CA ASP A 69 -15.48 -0.37 -11.25
C ASP A 69 -14.56 -0.75 -12.42
N GLU A 70 -13.39 -0.09 -12.51
CA GLU A 70 -12.40 -0.37 -13.55
C GLU A 70 -11.42 -1.48 -13.18
N ALA A 71 -11.11 -1.67 -11.89
CA ALA A 71 -10.10 -2.62 -11.44
C ALA A 71 -10.50 -4.07 -11.71
N TRP A 72 -9.51 -4.92 -12.03
CA TRP A 72 -9.75 -6.36 -12.17
C TRP A 72 -10.34 -6.99 -10.92
N ARG A 73 -9.86 -6.56 -9.74
CA ARG A 73 -10.31 -7.12 -8.47
C ARG A 73 -10.15 -6.13 -7.34
N THR A 74 -11.07 -6.20 -6.38
CA THR A 74 -11.03 -5.41 -5.15
C THR A 74 -11.20 -6.31 -3.93
N ARG A 75 -10.53 -5.97 -2.83
CA ARG A 75 -10.65 -6.68 -1.55
C ARG A 75 -10.54 -5.70 -0.39
N ALA A 76 -11.46 -5.85 0.56
CA ALA A 76 -11.34 -5.20 1.86
C ALA A 76 -10.35 -6.00 2.72
N VAL A 77 -9.11 -5.56 2.71
CA VAL A 77 -8.03 -6.06 3.56
C VAL A 77 -7.43 -4.84 4.24
N GLY A 78 -7.86 -4.59 5.47
CA GLY A 78 -7.56 -3.37 6.16
C GLY A 78 -6.17 -3.28 6.77
N ASP A 79 -5.93 -2.13 7.35
CA ASP A 79 -4.76 -1.76 8.12
C ASP A 79 -3.44 -1.90 7.32
N PHE A 80 -2.37 -2.21 8.03
CA PHE A 80 -1.03 -2.36 7.45
C PHE A 80 -0.94 -3.40 6.33
N TRP A 81 -1.82 -4.41 6.34
CA TRP A 81 -1.62 -5.59 5.49
C TRP A 81 -1.83 -5.31 4.02
N SER A 82 -2.82 -4.52 3.64
CA SER A 82 -3.01 -4.10 2.24
C SER A 82 -1.76 -3.39 1.68
N HIS A 83 -1.14 -2.51 2.48
CA HIS A 83 0.09 -1.81 2.11
C HIS A 83 1.29 -2.76 1.99
N MET A 84 1.40 -3.75 2.86
CA MET A 84 2.45 -4.78 2.76
C MET A 84 2.27 -5.67 1.54
N LEU A 85 1.03 -5.98 1.16
CA LEU A 85 0.74 -6.70 -0.08
C LEU A 85 1.14 -5.89 -1.33
N VAL A 86 1.02 -4.55 -1.28
CA VAL A 86 1.58 -3.68 -2.35
C VAL A 86 3.10 -3.80 -2.41
N ALA A 87 3.78 -3.71 -1.27
CA ALA A 87 5.24 -3.84 -1.21
C ALA A 87 5.74 -5.21 -1.72
N GLU A 88 4.92 -6.25 -1.63
CA GLU A 88 5.23 -7.60 -2.13
C GLU A 88 4.87 -7.82 -3.60
N GLY A 89 4.17 -6.87 -4.23
CA GLY A 89 3.70 -6.99 -5.60
C GLY A 89 2.49 -7.91 -5.77
N ALA A 90 1.76 -8.21 -4.70
CA ALA A 90 0.54 -9.02 -4.71
C ALA A 90 -0.74 -8.18 -4.94
N VAL A 91 -0.65 -6.88 -4.69
CA VAL A 91 -1.71 -5.87 -4.86
C VAL A 91 -1.06 -4.63 -5.46
N GLU A 92 -1.76 -3.88 -6.30
CA GLU A 92 -1.22 -2.71 -6.98
C GLU A 92 -1.52 -1.40 -6.26
N VAL A 93 -2.65 -1.34 -5.57
CA VAL A 93 -3.14 -0.14 -4.88
C VAL A 93 -3.67 -0.51 -3.50
N ALA A 94 -3.29 0.23 -2.48
CA ALA A 94 -3.91 0.19 -1.15
C ALA A 94 -4.23 1.62 -0.71
N ALA A 95 -5.49 1.90 -0.41
CA ALA A 95 -5.98 3.22 -0.05
C ALA A 95 -6.72 3.20 1.29
N GLU A 96 -6.28 4.07 2.20
CA GLU A 96 -6.86 4.24 3.53
C GLU A 96 -7.19 5.71 3.79
N PRO A 97 -8.46 6.04 4.02
CA PRO A 97 -8.88 7.43 4.14
C PRO A 97 -8.50 8.09 5.46
N SER A 98 -8.23 7.30 6.51
CA SER A 98 -7.88 7.81 7.83
C SER A 98 -6.85 6.91 8.51
N LEU A 99 -5.65 7.44 8.72
CA LEU A 99 -4.55 6.77 9.40
C LEU A 99 -3.79 7.75 10.30
N ALA A 100 -3.35 7.29 11.44
CA ALA A 100 -2.43 8.04 12.30
C ALA A 100 -0.98 7.91 11.81
N LEU A 101 -0.11 8.81 12.24
CA LEU A 101 1.30 8.81 11.85
C LEU A 101 2.01 7.48 12.17
N TRP A 102 1.73 6.92 13.33
CA TRP A 102 2.34 5.64 13.77
C TRP A 102 1.88 4.44 12.95
N ASP A 103 0.71 4.50 12.33
CA ASP A 103 0.27 3.46 11.39
C ASP A 103 1.05 3.52 10.07
N MET A 104 1.43 4.73 9.63
CA MET A 104 2.00 4.99 8.31
C MET A 104 3.53 4.99 8.27
N ALA A 105 4.19 5.36 9.36
CA ALA A 105 5.62 5.66 9.35
C ALA A 105 6.50 4.50 8.88
N ALA A 106 6.17 3.26 9.29
CA ALA A 106 6.88 2.08 8.83
C ALA A 106 6.46 1.66 7.40
N LEU A 107 5.19 1.85 7.05
CA LEU A 107 4.66 1.50 5.73
C LEU A 107 5.32 2.33 4.63
N ASP A 108 5.48 3.64 4.84
CA ASP A 108 6.07 4.58 3.89
C ASP A 108 7.44 4.08 3.41
N ILE A 109 8.38 3.85 4.32
CA ILE A 109 9.72 3.41 3.94
C ILE A 109 9.73 2.01 3.31
N ILE A 110 8.90 1.07 3.80
CA ILE A 110 8.86 -0.30 3.25
C ILE A 110 8.34 -0.29 1.82
N VAL A 111 7.25 0.43 1.54
CA VAL A 111 6.68 0.55 0.19
C VAL A 111 7.67 1.22 -0.77
N ARG A 112 8.31 2.32 -0.37
CA ARG A 112 9.30 3.02 -1.21
C ARG A 112 10.52 2.17 -1.51
N GLU A 113 11.06 1.48 -0.52
CA GLU A 113 12.22 0.60 -0.69
C GLU A 113 11.90 -0.67 -1.49
N ALA A 114 10.60 -1.03 -1.58
CA ALA A 114 10.12 -2.05 -2.51
C ALA A 114 9.94 -1.53 -3.96
N GLY A 115 10.18 -0.23 -4.21
CA GLY A 115 10.04 0.41 -5.52
C GLY A 115 8.65 0.99 -5.79
N GLY A 116 7.77 1.04 -4.78
CA GLY A 116 6.46 1.67 -4.85
C GLY A 116 6.46 3.16 -4.51
N ARG A 117 5.27 3.75 -4.44
CA ARG A 117 5.04 5.10 -3.93
C ARG A 117 4.10 5.07 -2.73
N PHE A 118 4.40 5.93 -1.75
CA PHE A 118 3.56 6.16 -0.57
C PHE A 118 3.27 7.66 -0.45
N THR A 119 1.98 8.02 -0.45
CA THR A 119 1.50 9.41 -0.31
C THR A 119 0.25 9.44 0.57
N ASN A 120 -0.25 10.63 0.89
CA ASN A 120 -1.65 10.76 1.30
C ASN A 120 -2.57 10.66 0.06
N LEU A 121 -3.90 10.75 0.26
CA LEU A 121 -4.87 10.69 -0.84
C LEU A 121 -4.86 11.93 -1.76
N ASP A 122 -4.16 13.02 -1.36
CA ASP A 122 -3.91 14.20 -2.22
C ASP A 122 -2.67 14.05 -3.09
N GLY A 123 -1.95 12.94 -2.95
CA GLY A 123 -0.69 12.70 -3.65
C GLY A 123 0.52 13.39 -3.00
N LYS A 124 0.39 13.91 -1.77
CA LYS A 124 1.51 14.50 -1.03
C LYS A 124 2.36 13.39 -0.41
N ASP A 125 3.65 13.41 -0.72
CA ASP A 125 4.61 12.41 -0.27
C ASP A 125 4.76 12.34 1.26
N GLY A 126 4.92 11.13 1.78
CA GLY A 126 5.23 10.83 3.17
C GLY A 126 4.04 10.50 4.03
N SER A 127 4.31 10.24 5.31
CA SER A 127 3.37 9.68 6.29
C SER A 127 2.61 10.73 7.11
N HIS A 128 2.59 12.01 6.71
CA HIS A 128 2.05 13.11 7.52
C HIS A 128 0.66 13.63 7.08
N GLY A 129 -0.03 12.95 6.21
CA GLY A 129 -1.26 13.47 5.61
C GLY A 129 -2.58 12.99 6.21
N GLY A 130 -2.56 12.18 7.28
CA GLY A 130 -3.77 11.63 7.93
C GLY A 130 -4.52 10.58 7.11
N SER A 131 -4.03 10.26 5.90
CA SER A 131 -4.51 9.20 5.02
C SER A 131 -3.33 8.54 4.33
N GLY A 132 -3.49 7.32 3.81
CA GLY A 132 -2.42 6.57 3.17
C GLY A 132 -2.81 5.99 1.81
N LEU A 133 -1.94 6.19 0.83
CA LEU A 133 -2.03 5.59 -0.49
C LEU A 133 -0.71 4.92 -0.84
N SER A 134 -0.70 3.60 -0.88
CA SER A 134 0.41 2.81 -1.42
C SER A 134 0.08 2.35 -2.83
N THR A 135 1.04 2.43 -3.73
CA THR A 135 0.90 1.91 -5.08
C THR A 135 2.21 1.29 -5.57
N ASN A 136 2.10 0.52 -6.64
CA ASN A 136 3.25 -0.03 -7.37
C ASN A 136 4.02 1.01 -8.22
N ALA A 137 3.84 2.29 -7.98
CA ALA A 137 4.34 3.45 -8.70
C ALA A 137 3.72 3.66 -10.11
N ALA A 138 3.58 2.64 -10.93
CA ALA A 138 3.04 2.75 -12.28
C ALA A 138 1.59 3.30 -12.33
N LEU A 139 0.79 2.95 -11.33
CA LEU A 139 -0.61 3.38 -11.22
C LEU A 139 -0.82 4.62 -10.32
N HIS A 140 0.23 5.14 -9.68
CA HIS A 140 0.09 6.16 -8.65
C HIS A 140 -0.63 7.42 -9.14
N ASP A 141 -0.15 8.01 -10.22
CA ASP A 141 -0.70 9.26 -10.74
C ASP A 141 -2.12 9.11 -11.28
N TYR A 142 -2.48 7.92 -11.80
CA TYR A 142 -3.85 7.58 -12.17
C TYR A 142 -4.76 7.61 -10.94
N VAL A 143 -4.38 6.91 -9.87
CA VAL A 143 -5.18 6.81 -8.65
C VAL A 143 -5.33 8.18 -7.97
N VAL A 144 -4.25 8.96 -7.85
CA VAL A 144 -4.30 10.31 -7.27
C VAL A 144 -5.25 11.22 -8.05
N ARG A 145 -5.23 11.18 -9.40
CA ARG A 145 -6.16 11.96 -10.22
C ARG A 145 -7.61 11.57 -10.00
N ALA A 146 -7.90 10.26 -9.93
CA ALA A 146 -9.26 9.78 -9.69
C ALA A 146 -9.79 10.17 -8.31
N LEU A 147 -8.90 10.26 -7.31
CA LEU A 147 -9.26 10.63 -5.93
C LEU A 147 -9.31 12.15 -5.69
N LYS A 148 -8.95 12.99 -6.68
CA LYS A 148 -9.06 14.45 -6.52
C LYS A 148 -10.50 14.87 -6.30
N VAL A 149 -10.66 15.74 -5.31
CA VAL A 149 -11.90 16.49 -5.07
C VAL A 149 -11.84 17.76 -5.94
N GLU A 150 -12.86 17.97 -6.76
CA GLU A 150 -13.06 19.21 -7.50
C GLU A 150 -13.46 20.37 -6.58
#